data_9d880c5807eb465d0002807d570f327f
#
_entry.id   9d880c5807eb465d0002807d570f327f
#
_cell.length_a   1.000
_cell.length_b   1.000
_cell.length_c   1.000
_cell.angle_alpha   90.00
_cell.angle_beta   90.00
_cell.angle_gamma   90.00
#
_symmetry.space_group_name_H-M   'P 1'
#
loop_
_entity.id
_entity.type
_entity.pdbx_description
1 polymer ?
#
loop_
_entity_poly.entity_id
_entity_poly.type
_entity_poly.pdbx_seq_one_letter_code
_entity_poly.pdbx_strand_id
1 'polypeptide(L)'
;MTNLMYIFCLIVWGLNFIAVKIQGTPVSLELSLTYRLVITAFLFIALVLFLKPKGKPTRKDIPFIMVFGICNFALSYLCLYYATILSSAAIVTLIFSLKVILTPLALRIFLKEQLHPRVLFGGVLGVVGVCVLIYPSLSSFSSLDVLKGILIALLGTVLTAIGDVSSARNARGKIDPIYSNAMGFTVGSILMSVIVLFQGQKIIIPTSITYISALLYLTLIASFLAWLFYLKLVERIGAAKSGYMVALFPVIGGIASVLIGESPLSIYLILGCLSSCIGAAIALGFRIPRRIKQM
;
A
#
# COMPACT_ATOMS: atom_id res chain seq x y z
N MET A 1 2.55 3.91 -21.97
CA MET A 1 2.14 4.66 -20.77
C MET A 1 1.67 3.76 -19.63
N THR A 2 0.76 2.78 -19.82
CA THR A 2 0.25 1.90 -18.73
C THR A 2 1.36 1.12 -18.03
N ASN A 3 2.27 0.49 -18.79
CA ASN A 3 3.40 -0.26 -18.22
C ASN A 3 4.36 0.64 -17.42
N LEU A 4 4.61 1.86 -17.89
CA LEU A 4 5.48 2.80 -17.18
C LEU A 4 4.88 3.22 -15.83
N MET A 5 3.58 3.55 -15.81
CA MET A 5 2.87 3.85 -14.56
C MET A 5 2.89 2.66 -13.60
N TYR A 6 2.74 1.42 -14.13
CA TYR A 6 2.78 0.20 -13.34
C TYR A 6 4.15 0.00 -12.69
N ILE A 7 5.22 0.08 -13.48
CA ILE A 7 6.61 -0.06 -12.98
C ILE A 7 6.94 1.05 -11.98
N PHE A 8 6.53 2.29 -12.26
CA PHE A 8 6.73 3.41 -11.35
C PHE A 8 6.08 3.14 -9.98
N CYS A 9 4.79 2.79 -9.96
CA CYS A 9 4.10 2.47 -8.71
C CYS A 9 4.73 1.28 -7.98
N LEU A 10 5.15 0.25 -8.73
CA LEU A 10 5.82 -0.93 -8.18
C LEU A 10 7.10 -0.55 -7.40
N ILE A 11 7.99 0.20 -8.03
CA ILE A 11 9.26 0.60 -7.42
C ILE A 11 9.02 1.53 -6.24
N VAL A 12 8.22 2.58 -6.44
CA VAL A 12 7.97 3.60 -5.44
C VAL A 12 7.29 3.02 -4.20
N TRP A 13 6.28 2.19 -4.36
CA TRP A 13 5.62 1.60 -3.20
C TRP A 13 6.36 0.41 -2.60
N GLY A 14 7.17 -0.30 -3.38
CA GLY A 14 8.10 -1.29 -2.86
C GLY A 14 9.12 -0.70 -1.88
N LEU A 15 9.50 0.56 -2.07
CA LEU A 15 10.40 1.31 -1.18
C LEU A 15 9.66 2.10 -0.07
N ASN A 16 8.32 2.11 -0.07
CA ASN A 16 7.55 2.98 0.84
C ASN A 16 7.85 2.72 2.33
N PHE A 17 7.90 1.44 2.74
CA PHE A 17 8.14 1.10 4.15
C PHE A 17 9.58 1.36 4.58
N ILE A 18 10.54 1.24 3.66
CA ILE A 18 11.92 1.69 3.88
C ILE A 18 11.98 3.20 4.13
N ALA A 19 11.27 3.99 3.34
CA ALA A 19 11.20 5.43 3.55
C ALA A 19 10.54 5.79 4.90
N VAL A 20 9.50 5.06 5.32
CA VAL A 20 8.91 5.19 6.66
C VAL A 20 9.94 4.87 7.75
N LYS A 21 10.74 3.82 7.58
CA LYS A 21 11.79 3.46 8.53
C LYS A 21 12.89 4.52 8.62
N ILE A 22 13.35 5.03 7.47
CA ILE A 22 14.36 6.11 7.39
C ILE A 22 13.82 7.40 8.01
N GLN A 23 12.53 7.71 7.83
CA GLN A 23 11.88 8.86 8.46
C GLN A 23 12.03 8.80 9.98
N GLY A 24 11.91 7.59 10.56
CA GLY A 24 12.06 7.39 11.99
C GLY A 24 10.95 8.06 12.82
N THR A 25 11.27 8.31 14.10
CA THR A 25 10.32 8.80 15.10
C THR A 25 10.73 10.10 15.79
N PRO A 26 11.39 11.07 15.13
CA PRO A 26 11.67 12.36 15.77
C PRO A 26 10.39 13.17 16.02
N VAL A 27 9.32 12.80 15.33
CA VAL A 27 7.96 13.29 15.46
C VAL A 27 7.05 12.07 15.60
N SER A 28 5.90 12.19 16.29
CA SER A 28 4.96 11.08 16.41
C SER A 28 4.51 10.56 15.05
N LEU A 29 4.15 9.28 14.98
CA LEU A 29 3.75 8.65 13.72
C LEU A 29 2.47 9.27 13.15
N GLU A 30 1.53 9.63 14.05
CA GLU A 30 0.29 10.29 13.69
C GLU A 30 0.53 11.67 13.09
N LEU A 31 1.41 12.46 13.70
CA LEU A 31 1.73 13.81 13.20
C LEU A 31 2.51 13.73 11.89
N SER A 32 3.45 12.79 11.77
CA SER A 32 4.19 12.52 10.52
C SER A 32 3.25 12.12 9.38
N LEU A 33 2.28 11.24 9.67
CA LEU A 33 1.27 10.85 8.71
C LEU A 33 0.33 12.01 8.37
N THR A 34 -0.04 12.83 9.36
CA THR A 34 -0.87 14.03 9.14
C THR A 34 -0.18 14.98 8.16
N TYR A 35 1.10 15.29 8.33
CA TYR A 35 1.86 16.13 7.39
C TYR A 35 1.81 15.54 5.97
N ARG A 36 2.07 14.23 5.85
CA ARG A 36 2.01 13.54 4.56
C ARG A 36 0.65 13.71 3.89
N LEU A 37 -0.44 13.47 4.63
CA LEU A 37 -1.79 13.51 4.07
C LEU A 37 -2.27 14.93 3.75
N VAL A 38 -1.99 15.90 4.63
CA VAL A 38 -2.36 17.29 4.43
C VAL A 38 -1.69 17.85 3.18
N ILE A 39 -0.37 17.71 3.06
CA ILE A 39 0.36 18.21 1.88
C ILE A 39 -0.15 17.52 0.60
N THR A 40 -0.37 16.20 0.64
CA THR A 40 -0.90 15.47 -0.52
C THR A 40 -2.31 15.93 -0.88
N ALA A 41 -3.18 16.18 0.09
CA ALA A 41 -4.52 16.70 -0.13
C ALA A 41 -4.48 18.07 -0.84
N PHE A 42 -3.64 18.99 -0.36
CA PHE A 42 -3.44 20.29 -1.01
C PHE A 42 -2.98 20.16 -2.46
N LEU A 43 -2.04 19.26 -2.75
CA LEU A 43 -1.57 19.03 -4.12
C LEU A 43 -2.69 18.51 -5.04
N PHE A 44 -3.51 17.56 -4.57
CA PHE A 44 -4.64 17.08 -5.36
C PHE A 44 -5.77 18.10 -5.50
N ILE A 45 -6.04 18.88 -4.46
CA ILE A 45 -7.01 20.01 -4.55
C ILE A 45 -6.52 21.03 -5.59
N ALA A 46 -5.25 21.43 -5.54
CA ALA A 46 -4.67 22.30 -6.55
C ALA A 46 -4.85 21.71 -7.97
N LEU A 47 -4.57 20.41 -8.13
CA LEU A 47 -4.74 19.73 -9.41
C LEU A 47 -6.20 19.73 -9.90
N VAL A 48 -7.17 19.57 -8.99
CA VAL A 48 -8.61 19.69 -9.32
C VAL A 48 -8.95 21.12 -9.80
N LEU A 49 -8.42 22.14 -9.12
CA LEU A 49 -8.71 23.55 -9.47
C LEU A 49 -8.11 23.94 -10.82
N PHE A 50 -6.90 23.46 -11.12
CA PHE A 50 -6.21 23.76 -12.38
C PHE A 50 -6.77 22.97 -13.58
N LEU A 51 -6.97 21.66 -13.42
CA LEU A 51 -7.37 20.79 -14.54
C LEU A 51 -8.87 20.70 -14.75
N LYS A 52 -9.68 20.95 -13.72
CA LYS A 52 -11.15 20.87 -13.73
C LYS A 52 -11.66 19.59 -14.41
N PRO A 53 -11.25 18.39 -13.95
CA PRO A 53 -11.58 17.13 -14.62
C PRO A 53 -13.09 16.93 -14.73
N LYS A 54 -13.55 16.19 -15.76
CA LYS A 54 -14.99 16.09 -16.08
C LYS A 54 -15.76 15.13 -15.17
N GLY A 55 -15.15 14.09 -14.66
CA GLY A 55 -15.77 13.05 -13.84
C GLY A 55 -15.99 13.46 -12.39
N LYS A 56 -16.86 14.46 -12.14
CA LYS A 56 -17.17 14.92 -10.78
C LYS A 56 -18.00 13.91 -10.01
N PRO A 57 -17.69 13.65 -8.71
CA PRO A 57 -18.53 12.79 -7.87
C PRO A 57 -19.86 13.46 -7.56
N THR A 58 -20.90 12.63 -7.41
CA THR A 58 -22.23 13.00 -6.96
C THR A 58 -22.38 12.77 -5.45
N ARG A 59 -23.48 13.24 -4.85
CA ARG A 59 -23.77 12.97 -3.42
C ARG A 59 -23.77 11.48 -3.06
N LYS A 60 -24.21 10.61 -4.02
CA LYS A 60 -24.23 9.15 -3.83
C LYS A 60 -22.84 8.52 -3.79
N ASP A 61 -21.83 9.20 -4.29
CA ASP A 61 -20.46 8.71 -4.35
C ASP A 61 -19.66 9.06 -3.10
N ILE A 62 -20.09 10.09 -2.35
CA ILE A 62 -19.40 10.60 -1.18
C ILE A 62 -19.09 9.50 -0.15
N PRO A 63 -20.04 8.63 0.27
CA PRO A 63 -19.75 7.58 1.26
C PRO A 63 -18.63 6.65 0.81
N PHE A 64 -18.56 6.28 -0.47
CA PHE A 64 -17.52 5.39 -0.99
C PHE A 64 -16.16 6.09 -1.06
N ILE A 65 -16.13 7.39 -1.37
CA ILE A 65 -14.90 8.18 -1.34
C ILE A 65 -14.42 8.37 0.11
N MET A 66 -15.34 8.54 1.06
CA MET A 66 -15.00 8.57 2.50
C MET A 66 -14.39 7.26 2.95
N VAL A 67 -15.00 6.12 2.63
CA VAL A 67 -14.45 4.79 2.95
C VAL A 67 -13.08 4.61 2.30
N PHE A 68 -12.91 5.02 1.03
CA PHE A 68 -11.62 5.02 0.35
C PHE A 68 -10.57 5.84 1.11
N GLY A 69 -10.89 7.08 1.51
CA GLY A 69 -9.98 7.97 2.23
C GLY A 69 -9.62 7.46 3.62
N ILE A 70 -10.61 7.02 4.39
CA ILE A 70 -10.42 6.49 5.75
C ILE A 70 -9.60 5.19 5.71
N CYS A 71 -9.99 4.24 4.87
CA CYS A 71 -9.40 2.91 4.85
C CYS A 71 -8.02 2.88 4.17
N ASN A 72 -7.82 3.58 3.05
CA ASN A 72 -6.53 3.55 2.34
C ASN A 72 -5.51 4.57 2.86
N PHE A 73 -5.95 5.76 3.31
CA PHE A 73 -5.01 6.83 3.61
C PHE A 73 -4.83 7.09 5.10
N ALA A 74 -5.90 7.04 5.91
CA ALA A 74 -5.75 7.29 7.34
C ALA A 74 -5.41 6.00 8.10
N LEU A 75 -6.37 5.11 8.28
CA LEU A 75 -6.24 3.98 9.20
C LEU A 75 -5.22 2.94 8.70
N SER A 76 -5.25 2.58 7.41
CA SER A 76 -4.29 1.63 6.87
C SER A 76 -2.84 2.17 6.97
N TYR A 77 -2.61 3.42 6.58
CA TYR A 77 -1.28 4.00 6.67
C TYR A 77 -0.80 4.09 8.11
N LEU A 78 -1.67 4.49 9.05
CA LEU A 78 -1.33 4.53 10.46
C LEU A 78 -0.93 3.14 10.98
N CYS A 79 -1.72 2.11 10.69
CA CYS A 79 -1.39 0.73 11.03
C CYS A 79 -0.04 0.32 10.44
N LEU A 80 0.21 0.60 9.16
CA LEU A 80 1.45 0.20 8.49
C LEU A 80 2.66 0.99 8.99
N TYR A 81 2.50 2.25 9.40
CA TYR A 81 3.54 3.03 10.07
C TYR A 81 3.93 2.39 11.40
N TYR A 82 2.96 2.11 12.27
CA TYR A 82 3.21 1.44 13.54
C TYR A 82 3.84 0.06 13.33
N ALA A 83 3.31 -0.73 12.43
CA ALA A 83 3.84 -2.04 12.11
C ALA A 83 5.31 -1.99 11.66
N THR A 84 5.67 -0.98 10.84
CA THR A 84 7.05 -0.80 10.34
C THR A 84 8.03 -0.49 11.47
N ILE A 85 7.61 0.29 12.45
CA ILE A 85 8.46 0.63 13.62
C ILE A 85 8.55 -0.54 14.60
N LEU A 86 7.43 -1.24 14.84
CA LEU A 86 7.37 -2.36 15.79
C LEU A 86 8.05 -3.65 15.26
N SER A 87 8.12 -3.80 13.93
CA SER A 87 8.76 -4.97 13.31
C SER A 87 9.89 -4.55 12.37
N SER A 88 9.70 -4.75 11.05
CA SER A 88 10.65 -4.28 10.04
C SER A 88 9.93 -3.93 8.74
N ALA A 89 10.56 -3.12 7.89
CA ALA A 89 10.05 -2.79 6.58
C ALA A 89 9.87 -4.04 5.71
N ALA A 90 10.78 -5.03 5.82
CA ALA A 90 10.70 -6.30 5.11
C ALA A 90 9.46 -7.10 5.51
N ILE A 91 9.20 -7.26 6.82
CA ILE A 91 8.04 -7.98 7.35
C ILE A 91 6.74 -7.30 6.89
N VAL A 92 6.65 -5.98 7.05
CA VAL A 92 5.44 -5.22 6.68
C VAL A 92 5.20 -5.31 5.16
N THR A 93 6.25 -5.19 4.34
CA THR A 93 6.15 -5.29 2.89
C THR A 93 5.60 -6.67 2.47
N LEU A 94 6.07 -7.73 3.12
CA LEU A 94 5.62 -9.09 2.82
C LEU A 94 4.16 -9.32 3.26
N ILE A 95 3.79 -8.89 4.47
CA ILE A 95 2.40 -8.97 4.96
C ILE A 95 1.47 -8.15 4.04
N PHE A 96 1.89 -6.97 3.63
CA PHE A 96 1.13 -6.13 2.71
C PHE A 96 0.95 -6.79 1.34
N SER A 97 1.86 -7.67 0.91
CA SER A 97 1.70 -8.43 -0.33
C SER A 97 0.50 -9.38 -0.33
N LEU A 98 -0.02 -9.77 0.85
CA LEU A 98 -1.27 -10.54 0.98
C LEU A 98 -2.49 -9.80 0.38
N LYS A 99 -2.36 -8.50 0.15
CA LYS A 99 -3.34 -7.70 -0.59
C LYS A 99 -3.70 -8.30 -1.95
N VAL A 100 -2.79 -9.02 -2.58
CA VAL A 100 -3.02 -9.74 -3.85
C VAL A 100 -4.19 -10.72 -3.75
N ILE A 101 -4.46 -11.27 -2.56
CA ILE A 101 -5.60 -12.14 -2.29
C ILE A 101 -6.74 -11.36 -1.69
N LEU A 102 -6.43 -10.53 -0.70
CA LEU A 102 -7.45 -9.83 0.08
C LEU A 102 -8.28 -8.88 -0.79
N THR A 103 -7.66 -8.15 -1.73
CA THR A 103 -8.39 -7.27 -2.64
C THR A 103 -9.35 -8.02 -3.57
N PRO A 104 -8.96 -9.07 -4.33
CA PRO A 104 -9.90 -9.84 -5.13
C PRO A 104 -11.00 -10.52 -4.30
N LEU A 105 -10.67 -11.00 -3.09
CA LEU A 105 -11.66 -11.57 -2.18
C LEU A 105 -12.68 -10.51 -1.74
N ALA A 106 -12.22 -9.33 -1.35
CA ALA A 106 -13.08 -8.20 -1.00
C ALA A 106 -13.93 -7.74 -2.19
N LEU A 107 -13.37 -7.66 -3.41
CA LEU A 107 -14.11 -7.36 -4.63
C LEU A 107 -15.20 -8.42 -4.92
N ARG A 108 -14.92 -9.71 -4.64
CA ARG A 108 -15.90 -10.79 -4.75
C ARG A 108 -17.06 -10.62 -3.76
N ILE A 109 -16.75 -10.30 -2.50
CA ILE A 109 -17.74 -10.16 -1.42
C ILE A 109 -18.62 -8.93 -1.66
N PHE A 110 -18.04 -7.77 -1.92
CA PHE A 110 -18.75 -6.50 -1.94
C PHE A 110 -19.27 -6.11 -3.35
N LEU A 111 -18.54 -6.43 -4.40
CA LEU A 111 -18.90 -6.06 -5.79
C LEU A 111 -19.29 -7.26 -6.65
N LYS A 112 -19.35 -8.46 -6.07
CA LYS A 112 -19.72 -9.73 -6.73
C LYS A 112 -18.85 -10.04 -7.96
N GLU A 113 -17.59 -9.61 -7.96
CA GLU A 113 -16.65 -9.93 -9.04
C GLU A 113 -16.30 -11.43 -9.04
N GLN A 114 -15.96 -11.96 -10.20
CA GLN A 114 -15.54 -13.36 -10.31
C GLN A 114 -14.14 -13.54 -9.72
N LEU A 115 -14.01 -14.46 -8.77
CA LEU A 115 -12.73 -14.83 -8.17
C LEU A 115 -12.16 -16.04 -8.94
N HIS A 116 -11.05 -15.81 -9.64
CA HIS A 116 -10.39 -16.90 -10.35
C HIS A 116 -9.62 -17.82 -9.39
N PRO A 117 -9.70 -19.17 -9.54
CA PRO A 117 -8.98 -20.11 -8.67
C PRO A 117 -7.46 -19.86 -8.58
N ARG A 118 -6.87 -19.32 -9.65
CA ARG A 118 -5.44 -18.94 -9.68
C ARG A 118 -5.08 -17.93 -8.61
N VAL A 119 -5.98 -16.99 -8.28
CA VAL A 119 -5.79 -16.00 -7.23
C VAL A 119 -5.68 -16.68 -5.86
N LEU A 120 -6.49 -17.72 -5.63
CA LEU A 120 -6.44 -18.51 -4.39
C LEU A 120 -5.12 -19.27 -4.28
N PHE A 121 -4.70 -19.97 -5.34
CA PHE A 121 -3.44 -20.70 -5.36
C PHE A 121 -2.22 -19.79 -5.19
N GLY A 122 -2.19 -18.67 -5.95
CA GLY A 122 -1.14 -17.67 -5.81
C GLY A 122 -1.10 -17.08 -4.41
N GLY A 123 -2.27 -16.93 -3.83
CA GLY A 123 -2.44 -16.45 -2.49
C GLY A 123 -1.91 -17.37 -1.41
N VAL A 124 -2.20 -18.65 -1.49
CA VAL A 124 -1.64 -19.65 -0.56
C VAL A 124 -0.11 -19.60 -0.58
N LEU A 125 0.50 -19.51 -1.76
CA LEU A 125 1.96 -19.36 -1.86
C LEU A 125 2.47 -18.05 -1.26
N GLY A 126 1.71 -16.96 -1.40
CA GLY A 126 2.02 -15.69 -0.73
C GLY A 126 2.00 -15.84 0.80
N VAL A 127 0.96 -16.49 1.35
CA VAL A 127 0.87 -16.80 2.81
C VAL A 127 2.04 -17.65 3.26
N VAL A 128 2.38 -18.71 2.51
CA VAL A 128 3.55 -19.57 2.80
C VAL A 128 4.83 -18.72 2.83
N GLY A 129 5.01 -17.81 1.86
CA GLY A 129 6.15 -16.89 1.84
C GLY A 129 6.23 -16.01 3.10
N VAL A 130 5.09 -15.49 3.56
CA VAL A 130 5.00 -14.72 4.82
C VAL A 130 5.40 -15.61 6.01
N CYS A 131 4.86 -16.83 6.11
CA CYS A 131 5.17 -17.75 7.20
C CYS A 131 6.67 -18.10 7.24
N VAL A 132 7.27 -18.37 6.07
CA VAL A 132 8.71 -18.66 5.97
C VAL A 132 9.55 -17.49 6.43
N LEU A 133 9.23 -16.26 6.02
CA LEU A 133 9.98 -15.07 6.45
C LEU A 133 9.87 -14.82 7.95
N ILE A 134 8.68 -15.01 8.53
CA ILE A 134 8.43 -14.72 9.95
C ILE A 134 9.02 -15.84 10.85
N TYR A 135 9.26 -17.04 10.32
CA TYR A 135 9.71 -18.21 11.10
C TYR A 135 10.89 -17.93 12.04
N PRO A 136 12.00 -17.27 11.62
CA PRO A 136 13.09 -16.96 12.54
C PRO A 136 12.67 -15.99 13.67
N SER A 137 11.78 -15.07 13.37
CA SER A 137 11.24 -14.13 14.38
C SER A 137 10.32 -14.83 15.37
N LEU A 138 9.63 -15.90 14.95
CA LEU A 138 8.81 -16.74 15.82
C LEU A 138 9.63 -17.60 16.77
N SER A 139 10.79 -18.10 16.33
CA SER A 139 11.69 -18.91 17.16
C SER A 139 12.47 -18.08 18.19
N SER A 140 12.63 -16.79 17.94
CA SER A 140 13.23 -15.82 18.84
C SER A 140 12.19 -14.96 19.58
N PHE A 141 11.06 -15.55 20.03
CA PHE A 141 9.94 -14.85 20.71
C PHE A 141 10.37 -14.04 21.94
N SER A 142 11.29 -13.10 21.78
CA SER A 142 11.68 -12.19 22.83
C SER A 142 11.01 -10.81 22.76
N SER A 143 10.23 -10.48 21.72
CA SER A 143 9.50 -9.23 21.73
C SER A 143 8.04 -9.39 21.25
N LEU A 144 7.11 -9.20 22.21
CA LEU A 144 5.68 -9.00 21.93
C LEU A 144 5.45 -7.91 20.85
N ASP A 145 6.40 -7.02 20.65
CA ASP A 145 6.29 -5.90 19.72
C ASP A 145 6.30 -6.35 18.26
N VAL A 146 7.12 -7.33 17.90
CA VAL A 146 7.11 -7.89 16.54
C VAL A 146 5.77 -8.55 16.24
N LEU A 147 5.20 -9.32 17.18
CA LEU A 147 3.88 -9.93 17.01
C LEU A 147 2.78 -8.86 16.86
N LYS A 148 2.81 -7.82 17.70
CA LYS A 148 1.90 -6.67 17.58
C LYS A 148 2.06 -6.02 16.19
N GLY A 149 3.31 -5.81 15.73
CA GLY A 149 3.61 -5.27 14.42
C GLY A 149 2.99 -6.09 13.28
N ILE A 150 3.10 -7.42 13.35
CA ILE A 150 2.50 -8.35 12.38
C ILE A 150 0.97 -8.23 12.35
N LEU A 151 0.32 -8.24 13.52
CA LEU A 151 -1.13 -8.15 13.63
C LEU A 151 -1.65 -6.79 13.12
N ILE A 152 -0.95 -5.71 13.46
CA ILE A 152 -1.28 -4.35 12.99
C ILE A 152 -1.06 -4.24 11.47
N ALA A 153 0.00 -4.86 10.92
CA ALA A 153 0.22 -4.91 9.47
C ALA A 153 -0.91 -5.65 8.74
N LEU A 154 -1.36 -6.78 9.29
CA LEU A 154 -2.51 -7.51 8.75
C LEU A 154 -3.77 -6.65 8.75
N LEU A 155 -4.07 -5.97 9.87
CA LEU A 155 -5.20 -5.05 9.96
C LEU A 155 -5.10 -3.94 8.90
N GLY A 156 -3.94 -3.29 8.77
CA GLY A 156 -3.70 -2.26 7.76
C GLY A 156 -3.89 -2.79 6.33
N THR A 157 -3.47 -4.03 6.07
CA THR A 157 -3.63 -4.68 4.76
C THR A 157 -5.11 -4.97 4.45
N VAL A 158 -5.88 -5.45 5.42
CA VAL A 158 -7.34 -5.65 5.28
C VAL A 158 -8.05 -4.33 5.02
N LEU A 159 -7.72 -3.28 5.78
CA LEU A 159 -8.28 -1.93 5.56
C LEU A 159 -7.98 -1.43 4.14
N THR A 160 -6.76 -1.63 3.65
CA THR A 160 -6.41 -1.27 2.27
C THR A 160 -7.26 -2.05 1.25
N ALA A 161 -7.52 -3.35 1.47
CA ALA A 161 -8.36 -4.14 0.57
C ALA A 161 -9.82 -3.62 0.53
N ILE A 162 -10.36 -3.18 1.68
CA ILE A 162 -11.68 -2.55 1.75
C ILE A 162 -11.69 -1.21 0.99
N GLY A 163 -10.67 -0.39 1.18
CA GLY A 163 -10.51 0.86 0.43
C GLY A 163 -10.40 0.64 -1.09
N ASP A 164 -9.72 -0.44 -1.53
CA ASP A 164 -9.62 -0.81 -2.95
C ASP A 164 -10.99 -1.15 -3.55
N VAL A 165 -11.90 -1.78 -2.80
CA VAL A 165 -13.28 -2.01 -3.25
C VAL A 165 -13.96 -0.68 -3.55
N SER A 166 -13.80 0.30 -2.66
CA SER A 166 -14.37 1.64 -2.86
C SER A 166 -13.74 2.35 -4.07
N SER A 167 -12.42 2.23 -4.28
CA SER A 167 -11.75 2.77 -5.46
C SER A 167 -12.24 2.13 -6.77
N ALA A 168 -12.44 0.80 -6.76
CA ALA A 168 -12.98 0.07 -7.91
C ALA A 168 -14.42 0.50 -8.24
N ARG A 169 -15.24 0.69 -7.21
CA ARG A 169 -16.60 1.22 -7.36
C ARG A 169 -16.59 2.64 -7.93
N ASN A 170 -15.69 3.51 -7.43
CA ASN A 170 -15.56 4.87 -7.92
C ASN A 170 -15.13 4.91 -9.40
N ALA A 171 -14.19 4.05 -9.80
CA ALA A 171 -13.77 3.90 -11.18
C ALA A 171 -14.92 3.43 -12.10
N ARG A 172 -15.76 2.48 -11.65
CA ARG A 172 -16.98 2.06 -12.37
C ARG A 172 -17.99 3.20 -12.50
N GLY A 173 -18.07 4.06 -11.48
CA GLY A 173 -18.88 5.29 -11.50
C GLY A 173 -18.33 6.39 -12.40
N LYS A 174 -17.21 6.15 -13.10
CA LYS A 174 -16.51 7.11 -13.96
C LYS A 174 -16.11 8.39 -13.23
N ILE A 175 -15.82 8.29 -11.92
CA ILE A 175 -15.28 9.38 -11.12
C ILE A 175 -13.82 9.53 -11.51
N ASP A 176 -13.43 10.75 -11.87
CA ASP A 176 -12.05 11.02 -12.24
C ASP A 176 -11.10 10.71 -11.06
N PRO A 177 -9.98 10.00 -11.30
CA PRO A 177 -8.98 9.70 -10.27
C PRO A 177 -8.50 10.90 -9.47
N ILE A 178 -8.42 12.09 -10.09
CA ILE A 178 -8.00 13.32 -9.41
C ILE A 178 -9.00 13.72 -8.33
N TYR A 179 -10.32 13.64 -8.61
CA TYR A 179 -11.35 13.91 -7.60
C TYR A 179 -11.34 12.87 -6.49
N SER A 180 -11.25 11.57 -6.83
CA SER A 180 -11.20 10.50 -5.84
C SER A 180 -10.02 10.66 -4.89
N ASN A 181 -8.83 11.00 -5.41
CA ASN A 181 -7.64 11.27 -4.61
C ASN A 181 -7.80 12.55 -3.78
N ALA A 182 -8.23 13.68 -4.39
CA ALA A 182 -8.40 14.94 -3.68
C ALA A 182 -9.31 14.79 -2.47
N MET A 183 -10.48 14.20 -2.65
CA MET A 183 -11.45 13.99 -1.57
C MET A 183 -10.97 12.92 -0.58
N GLY A 184 -10.39 11.81 -1.06
CA GLY A 184 -9.90 10.74 -0.21
C GLY A 184 -8.76 11.19 0.71
N PHE A 185 -7.75 11.91 0.17
CA PHE A 185 -6.67 12.48 0.99
C PHE A 185 -7.18 13.57 1.93
N THR A 186 -8.17 14.38 1.51
CA THR A 186 -8.80 15.38 2.40
C THR A 186 -9.49 14.70 3.58
N VAL A 187 -10.30 13.67 3.34
CA VAL A 187 -10.97 12.92 4.42
C VAL A 187 -9.94 12.28 5.33
N GLY A 188 -8.91 11.63 4.77
CA GLY A 188 -7.82 11.03 5.54
C GLY A 188 -7.06 12.06 6.38
N SER A 189 -6.74 13.23 5.81
CA SER A 189 -6.03 14.29 6.53
C SER A 189 -6.86 14.90 7.66
N ILE A 190 -8.16 15.08 7.46
CA ILE A 190 -9.07 15.54 8.52
C ILE A 190 -9.10 14.55 9.66
N LEU A 191 -9.29 13.25 9.36
CA LEU A 191 -9.33 12.21 10.40
C LEU A 191 -8.01 12.17 11.19
N MET A 192 -6.86 12.20 10.52
CA MET A 192 -5.57 12.19 11.20
C MET A 192 -5.31 13.47 12.01
N SER A 193 -5.71 14.63 11.50
CA SER A 193 -5.63 15.90 12.24
C SER A 193 -6.48 15.86 13.52
N VAL A 194 -7.69 15.30 13.43
CA VAL A 194 -8.58 15.11 14.58
C VAL A 194 -7.91 14.19 15.62
N ILE A 195 -7.32 13.06 15.20
CA ILE A 195 -6.61 12.15 16.10
C ILE A 195 -5.47 12.86 16.82
N VAL A 196 -4.62 13.60 16.10
CA VAL A 196 -3.49 14.36 16.66
C VAL A 196 -3.97 15.40 17.69
N LEU A 197 -5.05 16.12 17.38
CA LEU A 197 -5.63 17.11 18.29
C LEU A 197 -6.22 16.48 19.55
N PHE A 198 -6.97 15.37 19.43
CA PHE A 198 -7.53 14.65 20.59
C PHE A 198 -6.47 14.05 21.49
N GLN A 199 -5.32 13.65 20.95
CA GLN A 199 -4.18 13.16 21.72
C GLN A 199 -3.40 14.30 22.41
N GLY A 200 -3.75 15.55 22.17
CA GLY A 200 -3.05 16.72 22.74
C GLY A 200 -1.59 16.83 22.29
N GLN A 201 -1.26 16.27 21.11
CA GLN A 201 0.11 16.27 20.61
C GLN A 201 0.54 17.67 20.22
N LYS A 202 1.76 18.05 20.61
CA LYS A 202 2.37 19.32 20.18
C LYS A 202 2.76 19.21 18.70
N ILE A 203 2.43 20.25 17.95
CA ILE A 203 2.86 20.36 16.55
C ILE A 203 4.36 20.68 16.54
N ILE A 204 5.16 19.74 16.06
CA ILE A 204 6.62 19.85 15.98
C ILE A 204 6.99 19.95 14.50
N ILE A 205 7.68 21.04 14.12
CA ILE A 205 8.23 21.17 12.77
C ILE A 205 9.57 20.46 12.74
N PRO A 206 9.73 19.35 11.99
CA PRO A 206 10.99 18.62 11.94
C PRO A 206 12.06 19.43 11.21
N THR A 207 13.28 19.40 11.73
CA THR A 207 14.44 20.09 11.14
C THR A 207 15.47 19.13 10.55
N SER A 208 15.36 17.83 10.85
CA SER A 208 16.28 16.81 10.33
C SER A 208 16.14 16.67 8.82
N ILE A 209 17.24 16.79 8.08
CA ILE A 209 17.26 16.63 6.61
C ILE A 209 16.80 15.22 6.20
N THR A 210 17.15 14.19 6.99
CA THR A 210 16.73 12.81 6.75
C THR A 210 15.23 12.66 6.87
N TYR A 211 14.63 13.24 7.91
CA TYR A 211 13.18 13.25 8.08
C TYR A 211 12.49 13.98 6.94
N ILE A 212 12.95 15.19 6.60
CA ILE A 212 12.34 16.03 5.56
C ILE A 212 12.42 15.34 4.19
N SER A 213 13.58 14.77 3.84
CA SER A 213 13.75 14.07 2.57
C SER A 213 12.84 12.84 2.46
N ALA A 214 12.72 12.05 3.54
CA ALA A 214 11.79 10.92 3.60
C ALA A 214 10.33 11.39 3.52
N LEU A 215 9.95 12.46 4.22
CA LEU A 215 8.61 13.05 4.16
C LEU A 215 8.29 13.54 2.73
N LEU A 216 9.21 14.22 2.06
CA LEU A 216 9.03 14.67 0.67
C LEU A 216 8.87 13.49 -0.28
N TYR A 217 9.68 12.45 -0.15
CA TYR A 217 9.52 11.22 -0.93
C TYR A 217 8.13 10.59 -0.70
N LEU A 218 7.75 10.40 0.58
CA LEU A 218 6.47 9.79 0.94
C LEU A 218 5.27 10.62 0.46
N THR A 219 5.40 11.94 0.43
CA THR A 219 4.33 12.88 0.05
C THR A 219 4.24 13.05 -1.47
N LEU A 220 5.34 13.51 -2.11
CA LEU A 220 5.33 13.90 -3.53
C LEU A 220 5.34 12.68 -4.44
N ILE A 221 6.17 11.69 -4.11
CA ILE A 221 6.41 10.55 -4.98
C ILE A 221 5.44 9.41 -4.63
N ALA A 222 5.46 8.94 -3.37
CA ALA A 222 4.70 7.75 -2.98
C ALA A 222 3.21 8.01 -2.71
N SER A 223 2.81 9.26 -2.40
CA SER A 223 1.39 9.62 -2.27
C SER A 223 0.86 10.35 -3.49
N PHE A 224 1.42 11.48 -3.87
CA PHE A 224 0.83 12.28 -4.96
C PHE A 224 0.95 11.60 -6.32
N LEU A 225 2.17 11.37 -6.81
CA LEU A 225 2.38 10.81 -8.15
C LEU A 225 1.93 9.34 -8.24
N ALA A 226 2.29 8.51 -7.24
CA ALA A 226 1.98 7.09 -7.29
C ALA A 226 0.47 6.82 -7.23
N TRP A 227 -0.29 7.53 -6.36
CA TRP A 227 -1.74 7.38 -6.31
C TRP A 227 -2.45 7.93 -7.54
N LEU A 228 -1.94 9.02 -8.12
CA LEU A 228 -2.46 9.52 -9.40
C LEU A 228 -2.32 8.45 -10.50
N PHE A 229 -1.14 7.82 -10.59
CA PHE A 229 -0.89 6.77 -11.57
C PHE A 229 -1.65 5.48 -11.25
N TYR A 230 -1.73 5.09 -9.99
CA TYR A 230 -2.44 3.88 -9.57
C TYR A 230 -3.94 3.95 -9.86
N LEU A 231 -4.63 5.04 -9.53
CA LEU A 231 -6.05 5.15 -9.84
C LEU A 231 -6.31 5.23 -11.35
N LYS A 232 -5.41 5.82 -12.13
CA LYS A 232 -5.46 5.72 -13.60
C LYS A 232 -5.25 4.28 -14.10
N LEU A 233 -4.44 3.47 -13.42
CA LEU A 233 -4.32 2.05 -13.70
C LEU A 233 -5.61 1.31 -13.35
N VAL A 234 -6.19 1.57 -12.17
CA VAL A 234 -7.48 0.99 -11.75
C VAL A 234 -8.58 1.29 -12.79
N GLU A 235 -8.64 2.51 -13.28
CA GLU A 235 -9.57 2.91 -14.33
C GLU A 235 -9.33 2.14 -15.65
N ARG A 236 -8.08 1.93 -16.04
CA ARG A 236 -7.71 1.32 -17.34
C ARG A 236 -7.75 -0.19 -17.35
N ILE A 237 -7.25 -0.83 -16.31
CA ILE A 237 -7.03 -2.29 -16.27
C ILE A 237 -7.75 -3.00 -15.12
N GLY A 238 -8.48 -2.25 -14.30
CA GLY A 238 -9.24 -2.73 -13.14
C GLY A 238 -8.41 -2.87 -11.87
N ALA A 239 -9.07 -2.83 -10.71
CA ALA A 239 -8.43 -2.85 -9.39
C ALA A 239 -7.63 -4.14 -9.14
N ALA A 240 -8.17 -5.31 -9.51
CA ALA A 240 -7.49 -6.58 -9.33
C ALA A 240 -6.14 -6.61 -10.07
N LYS A 241 -6.11 -6.29 -11.37
CA LYS A 241 -4.87 -6.29 -12.17
C LYS A 241 -3.88 -5.21 -11.71
N SER A 242 -4.37 -4.02 -11.34
CA SER A 242 -3.52 -2.95 -10.81
C SER A 242 -2.91 -3.34 -9.46
N GLY A 243 -3.67 -4.02 -8.61
CA GLY A 243 -3.23 -4.46 -7.29
C GLY A 243 -2.16 -5.55 -7.31
N TYR A 244 -1.99 -6.30 -8.40
CA TYR A 244 -1.00 -7.38 -8.47
C TYR A 244 0.46 -6.92 -8.36
N MET A 245 0.77 -5.63 -8.62
CA MET A 245 2.12 -5.10 -8.42
C MET A 245 2.61 -5.29 -6.98
N VAL A 246 1.68 -5.30 -6.02
CA VAL A 246 1.98 -5.44 -4.59
C VAL A 246 2.67 -6.78 -4.26
N ALA A 247 2.43 -7.81 -5.07
CA ALA A 247 3.08 -9.10 -4.91
C ALA A 247 4.61 -9.08 -5.15
N LEU A 248 5.09 -8.08 -5.89
CA LEU A 248 6.52 -7.90 -6.13
C LEU A 248 7.19 -6.95 -5.12
N PHE A 249 6.41 -6.33 -4.23
CA PHE A 249 6.96 -5.45 -3.20
C PHE A 249 7.96 -6.13 -2.27
N PRO A 250 7.76 -7.40 -1.84
CA PRO A 250 8.72 -8.09 -0.98
C PRO A 250 10.13 -8.17 -1.58
N VAL A 251 10.24 -8.29 -2.90
CA VAL A 251 11.56 -8.30 -3.57
C VAL A 251 12.25 -6.95 -3.42
N ILE A 252 11.53 -5.87 -3.75
CA ILE A 252 12.08 -4.52 -3.71
C ILE A 252 12.34 -4.10 -2.24
N GLY A 253 11.35 -4.29 -1.37
CA GLY A 253 11.47 -3.94 0.05
C GLY A 253 12.49 -4.81 0.78
N GLY A 254 12.56 -6.11 0.46
CA GLY A 254 13.53 -7.02 1.05
C GLY A 254 14.98 -6.67 0.66
N ILE A 255 15.24 -6.43 -0.63
CA ILE A 255 16.57 -5.98 -1.09
C ILE A 255 16.93 -4.66 -0.41
N ALA A 256 16.02 -3.69 -0.40
CA ALA A 256 16.27 -2.39 0.20
C ALA A 256 16.51 -2.49 1.72
N SER A 257 15.78 -3.34 2.45
CA SER A 257 15.95 -3.57 3.88
C SER A 257 17.34 -4.14 4.20
N VAL A 258 17.86 -5.04 3.34
CA VAL A 258 19.23 -5.55 3.47
C VAL A 258 20.26 -4.45 3.21
N LEU A 259 20.05 -3.64 2.15
CA LEU A 259 20.98 -2.57 1.78
C LEU A 259 21.13 -1.48 2.85
N ILE A 260 20.05 -1.18 3.59
CA ILE A 260 20.10 -0.21 4.72
C ILE A 260 20.53 -0.86 6.04
N GLY A 261 20.84 -2.16 6.07
CA GLY A 261 21.26 -2.87 7.26
C GLY A 261 20.15 -3.14 8.29
N GLU A 262 18.86 -2.99 7.90
CA GLU A 262 17.73 -3.27 8.79
C GLU A 262 17.50 -4.77 9.00
N SER A 263 17.68 -5.55 7.95
CA SER A 263 17.47 -7.01 7.98
C SER A 263 18.70 -7.74 7.42
N PRO A 264 19.13 -8.83 8.05
CA PRO A 264 20.20 -9.63 7.48
C PRO A 264 19.73 -10.34 6.19
N LEU A 265 20.66 -10.51 5.24
CA LEU A 265 20.41 -11.40 4.11
C LEU A 265 20.33 -12.85 4.63
N SER A 266 19.12 -13.38 4.66
CA SER A 266 18.86 -14.72 5.16
C SER A 266 18.18 -15.59 4.10
N ILE A 267 18.34 -16.92 4.23
CA ILE A 267 17.64 -17.87 3.37
C ILE A 267 16.12 -17.72 3.49
N TYR A 268 15.61 -17.37 4.67
CA TYR A 268 14.19 -17.14 4.92
C TYR A 268 13.66 -15.92 4.15
N LEU A 269 14.43 -14.83 4.07
CA LEU A 269 14.08 -13.66 3.27
C LEU A 269 14.02 -14.03 1.78
N ILE A 270 15.02 -14.77 1.28
CA ILE A 270 15.09 -15.20 -0.12
C ILE A 270 13.90 -16.11 -0.45
N LEU A 271 13.66 -17.16 0.35
CA LEU A 271 12.56 -18.09 0.13
C LEU A 271 11.19 -17.42 0.26
N GLY A 272 11.02 -16.50 1.22
CA GLY A 272 9.80 -15.71 1.39
C GLY A 272 9.50 -14.85 0.16
N CYS A 273 10.50 -14.12 -0.34
CA CYS A 273 10.38 -13.30 -1.56
C CYS A 273 10.09 -14.16 -2.80
N LEU A 274 10.80 -15.27 -2.99
CA LEU A 274 10.58 -16.19 -4.12
C LEU A 274 9.17 -16.78 -4.09
N SER A 275 8.71 -17.25 -2.93
CA SER A 275 7.35 -17.80 -2.77
C SER A 275 6.28 -16.75 -3.11
N SER A 276 6.43 -15.52 -2.62
CA SER A 276 5.56 -14.39 -2.97
C SER A 276 5.56 -14.10 -4.47
N CYS A 277 6.73 -14.07 -5.12
CA CYS A 277 6.83 -13.83 -6.56
C CYS A 277 6.18 -14.94 -7.39
N ILE A 278 6.40 -16.20 -7.01
CA ILE A 278 5.76 -17.35 -7.68
C ILE A 278 4.25 -17.28 -7.49
N GLY A 279 3.80 -17.01 -6.28
CA GLY A 279 2.39 -16.82 -5.97
C GLY A 279 1.75 -15.71 -6.82
N ALA A 280 2.43 -14.57 -6.96
CA ALA A 280 2.00 -13.49 -7.82
C ALA A 280 1.92 -13.88 -9.30
N ALA A 281 2.95 -14.56 -9.81
CA ALA A 281 2.99 -15.00 -11.21
C ALA A 281 1.82 -15.94 -11.53
N ILE A 282 1.49 -16.86 -10.61
CA ILE A 282 0.34 -17.76 -10.72
C ILE A 282 -0.97 -16.97 -10.70
N ALA A 283 -1.14 -16.05 -9.74
CA ALA A 283 -2.34 -15.24 -9.62
C ALA A 283 -2.59 -14.36 -10.86
N LEU A 284 -1.51 -13.81 -11.44
CA LEU A 284 -1.53 -13.04 -12.68
C LEU A 284 -1.84 -13.90 -13.92
N GLY A 285 -1.70 -15.21 -13.81
CA GLY A 285 -1.90 -16.13 -14.92
C GLY A 285 -0.79 -16.02 -15.96
N PHE A 286 0.46 -15.73 -15.54
CA PHE A 286 1.61 -15.81 -16.42
C PHE A 286 1.67 -17.22 -17.00
N ARG A 287 1.35 -17.36 -18.30
CA ARG A 287 1.60 -18.59 -19.05
C ARG A 287 3.07 -18.60 -19.41
N ILE A 288 3.84 -19.57 -18.87
CA ILE A 288 5.15 -19.91 -19.45
C ILE A 288 4.86 -20.25 -20.90
N PRO A 289 5.45 -19.55 -21.89
CA PRO A 289 5.26 -19.90 -23.29
C PRO A 289 5.67 -21.35 -23.46
N ARG A 290 4.71 -22.24 -23.77
CA ARG A 290 5.04 -23.61 -24.16
C ARG A 290 5.91 -23.48 -25.39
N ARG A 291 7.19 -23.84 -25.30
CA ARG A 291 8.05 -24.06 -26.48
C ARG A 291 7.21 -24.94 -27.42
N ILE A 292 6.79 -24.38 -28.53
CA ILE A 292 6.23 -25.13 -29.64
C ILE A 292 7.33 -26.11 -30.00
N LYS A 293 7.14 -27.40 -29.69
CA LYS A 293 7.91 -28.46 -30.31
C LYS A 293 7.59 -28.35 -31.80
N GLN A 294 8.49 -27.76 -32.55
CA GLN A 294 8.54 -27.95 -33.99
C GLN A 294 8.92 -29.43 -34.19
N MET A 295 7.94 -30.22 -34.62
CA MET A 295 8.19 -31.47 -35.33
C MET A 295 8.40 -31.14 -36.79
#